data_c8e1c5568a07f1f539e5b1223dac5787
#
_entry.id   c8e1c5568a07f1f539e5b1223dac5787
#
_cell.length_a   1.000
_cell.length_b   1.000
_cell.length_c   1.000
_cell.angle_alpha   90.00
_cell.angle_beta   90.00
_cell.angle_gamma   90.00
#
_symmetry.space_group_name_H-M   'P 1'
#
loop_
_entity.id
_entity.type
_entity.pdbx_description
1 polymer ?
#
loop_
_entity_poly.entity_id
_entity_poly.type
_entity_poly.pdbx_seq_one_letter_code
_entity_poly.pdbx_strand_id
1 'polypeptide(L)'
;MAVSKLTLSFDKGNGMQTVFVKPADVERKWFLIDAEGKVLGRVAARIASILRGKEKAIFAPHQEIGDYVVVINADKIVVTGNKAQQKLYRHHTGYPGGLKTENFEKLIDKHPTSPLELAIKGMLPKGPLGRKLLKNAKLYAGAAHPHAAQNLQKLEI
;
A
#
# COMPACT_ATOMS: atom_id res chain seq x y z
N MET A 1 -13.83 -21.72 -21.28
CA MET A 1 -13.95 -20.38 -21.89
C MET A 1 -12.59 -19.71 -21.84
N ALA A 2 -12.11 -19.24 -22.97
CA ALA A 2 -10.72 -18.97 -23.26
C ALA A 2 -10.16 -17.77 -22.45
N VAL A 3 -9.11 -18.04 -21.68
CA VAL A 3 -8.25 -17.00 -21.10
C VAL A 3 -7.40 -16.47 -22.26
N SER A 4 -7.73 -15.29 -22.76
CA SER A 4 -6.91 -14.60 -23.74
C SER A 4 -5.58 -14.23 -23.09
N LYS A 5 -4.56 -15.05 -23.31
CA LYS A 5 -3.17 -14.68 -23.07
C LYS A 5 -2.87 -13.47 -23.94
N LEU A 6 -2.71 -12.30 -23.31
CA LEU A 6 -2.06 -11.17 -23.92
C LEU A 6 -0.59 -11.54 -24.11
N THR A 7 -0.29 -12.28 -25.18
CA THR A 7 1.06 -12.44 -25.67
C THR A 7 1.44 -11.09 -26.28
N LEU A 8 2.28 -10.33 -25.57
CA LEU A 8 3.03 -9.25 -26.18
C LEU A 8 3.89 -9.88 -27.29
N SER A 9 3.39 -9.84 -28.52
CA SER A 9 4.20 -10.18 -29.69
C SER A 9 5.29 -9.11 -29.79
N PHE A 10 6.50 -9.48 -29.41
CA PHE A 10 7.70 -8.74 -29.74
C PHE A 10 7.92 -8.87 -31.24
N ASP A 11 7.38 -7.92 -31.95
CA ASP A 11 7.70 -7.76 -33.38
C ASP A 11 9.16 -7.32 -33.48
N LYS A 12 10.02 -8.19 -34.02
CA LYS A 12 11.43 -7.94 -34.27
C LYS A 12 11.59 -7.04 -35.52
N GLY A 13 11.05 -5.84 -35.42
CA GLY A 13 11.18 -4.83 -36.47
C GLY A 13 11.83 -3.55 -35.93
N ASN A 14 13.13 -3.45 -36.13
CA ASN A 14 13.94 -2.22 -36.21
C ASN A 14 13.43 -0.98 -35.42
N GLY A 15 14.07 -0.72 -34.29
CA GLY A 15 13.98 0.54 -33.57
C GLY A 15 13.68 0.33 -32.09
N MET A 16 14.40 0.99 -31.23
CA MET A 16 14.08 1.07 -29.79
C MET A 16 12.70 1.74 -29.62
N GLN A 17 11.62 0.95 -29.62
CA GLN A 17 10.29 1.46 -29.31
C GLN A 17 10.09 1.49 -27.80
N THR A 18 9.84 2.68 -27.26
CA THR A 18 9.44 2.84 -25.87
C THR A 18 8.02 2.31 -25.68
N VAL A 19 7.85 1.29 -24.88
CA VAL A 19 6.52 0.75 -24.58
C VAL A 19 5.79 1.71 -23.63
N PHE A 20 4.74 2.36 -24.15
CA PHE A 20 3.86 3.19 -23.34
C PHE A 20 2.62 2.41 -22.94
N VAL A 21 2.45 2.14 -21.64
CA VAL A 21 1.32 1.40 -21.09
C VAL A 21 0.15 2.35 -20.85
N LYS A 22 -1.01 2.09 -21.47
CA LYS A 22 -2.22 2.85 -21.17
C LYS A 22 -2.85 2.35 -19.87
N PRO A 23 -3.44 3.24 -19.04
CA PRO A 23 -4.09 2.83 -17.79
C PRO A 23 -5.22 1.81 -17.96
N ALA A 24 -5.85 1.77 -19.15
CA ALA A 24 -6.91 0.82 -19.48
C ALA A 24 -6.38 -0.60 -19.72
N ASP A 25 -5.12 -0.75 -20.11
CA ASP A 25 -4.52 -2.04 -20.45
C ASP A 25 -3.90 -2.72 -19.21
N VAL A 26 -3.97 -2.05 -18.05
CA VAL A 26 -3.38 -2.55 -16.80
C VAL A 26 -4.37 -3.46 -16.08
N GLU A 27 -4.07 -4.75 -16.03
CA GLU A 27 -4.76 -5.68 -15.14
C GLU A 27 -4.38 -5.40 -13.69
N ARG A 28 -5.38 -5.14 -12.84
CA ARG A 28 -5.19 -4.89 -11.40
C ARG A 28 -5.72 -6.05 -10.60
N LYS A 29 -4.89 -6.59 -9.72
CA LYS A 29 -5.22 -7.67 -8.80
C LYS A 29 -5.56 -7.12 -7.43
N TRP A 30 -6.26 -7.93 -6.64
CA TRP A 30 -6.56 -7.63 -5.26
C TRP A 30 -5.80 -8.59 -4.34
N PHE A 31 -5.03 -8.04 -3.43
CA PHE A 31 -4.27 -8.80 -2.44
C PHE A 31 -4.82 -8.61 -1.04
N LEU A 32 -4.92 -9.70 -0.30
CA LEU A 32 -5.27 -9.71 1.12
C LEU A 32 -4.01 -9.98 1.94
N ILE A 33 -3.73 -9.12 2.88
CA ILE A 33 -2.60 -9.21 3.81
C ILE A 33 -3.13 -9.23 5.23
N ASP A 34 -2.71 -10.21 6.01
CA ASP A 34 -2.95 -10.24 7.43
C ASP A 34 -1.77 -9.59 8.16
N ALA A 35 -2.06 -8.56 8.97
CA ALA A 35 -1.06 -7.80 9.72
C ALA A 35 -0.81 -8.33 11.13
N GLU A 36 -1.57 -9.34 11.59
CA GLU A 36 -1.48 -9.87 12.95
C GLU A 36 -0.06 -10.36 13.28
N GLY A 37 0.53 -9.83 14.33
CA GLY A 37 1.86 -10.19 14.81
C GLY A 37 3.03 -9.78 13.91
N LYS A 38 2.76 -9.10 12.79
CA LYS A 38 3.80 -8.71 11.83
C LYS A 38 4.39 -7.34 12.15
N VAL A 39 5.64 -7.15 11.76
CA VAL A 39 6.38 -5.90 12.01
C VAL A 39 5.89 -4.80 11.07
N LEU A 40 5.43 -3.68 11.63
CA LEU A 40 4.89 -2.51 10.93
C LEU A 40 5.69 -2.10 9.69
N GLY A 41 7.01 -1.95 9.82
CA GLY A 41 7.84 -1.46 8.72
C GLY A 41 7.95 -2.45 7.55
N ARG A 42 8.01 -3.75 7.84
CA ARG A 42 8.09 -4.80 6.81
C ARG A 42 6.79 -4.89 6.03
N VAL A 43 5.65 -4.91 6.74
CA VAL A 43 4.33 -4.91 6.13
C VAL A 43 4.13 -3.66 5.26
N ALA A 44 4.44 -2.47 5.79
CA ALA A 44 4.30 -1.22 5.05
C ALA A 44 5.17 -1.17 3.77
N ALA A 45 6.41 -1.68 3.83
CA ALA A 45 7.30 -1.72 2.67
C ALA A 45 6.76 -2.65 1.57
N ARG A 46 6.25 -3.82 1.96
CA ARG A 46 5.65 -4.77 1.02
C ARG A 46 4.41 -4.20 0.35
N ILE A 47 3.51 -3.62 1.14
CA ILE A 47 2.31 -2.94 0.64
C ILE A 47 2.68 -1.81 -0.33
N ALA A 48 3.64 -0.95 0.03
CA ALA A 48 4.08 0.15 -0.84
C ALA A 48 4.66 -0.34 -2.17
N SER A 49 5.37 -1.47 -2.18
CA SER A 49 5.89 -2.11 -3.40
C SER A 49 4.77 -2.55 -4.34
N ILE A 50 3.74 -3.21 -3.79
CA ILE A 50 2.56 -3.70 -4.54
C ILE A 50 1.74 -2.53 -5.08
N LEU A 51 1.42 -1.55 -4.23
CA LEU A 51 0.65 -0.35 -4.62
C LEU A 51 1.33 0.44 -5.73
N ARG A 52 2.65 0.48 -5.73
CA ARG A 52 3.43 1.14 -6.77
C ARG A 52 3.56 0.30 -8.04
N GLY A 53 3.30 -1.00 -7.95
CA GLY A 53 3.42 -1.93 -9.07
C GLY A 53 4.85 -2.31 -9.43
N LYS A 54 5.80 -2.22 -8.48
CA LYS A 54 7.22 -2.55 -8.73
C LYS A 54 7.47 -4.00 -9.13
N GLU A 55 6.52 -4.88 -8.86
CA GLU A 55 6.61 -6.31 -9.18
C GLU A 55 6.13 -6.62 -10.61
N LYS A 56 5.51 -5.66 -11.27
CA LYS A 56 5.05 -5.80 -12.65
C LYS A 56 6.15 -5.45 -13.64
N ALA A 57 6.32 -6.26 -14.67
CA ALA A 57 7.28 -6.00 -15.76
C ALA A 57 7.02 -4.66 -16.49
N ILE A 58 5.76 -4.23 -16.49
CA ILE A 58 5.30 -2.97 -17.11
C ILE A 58 5.46 -1.75 -16.21
N PHE A 59 6.22 -1.86 -15.11
CA PHE A 59 6.38 -0.77 -14.15
C PHE A 59 6.83 0.54 -14.79
N ALA A 60 6.08 1.60 -14.57
CA ALA A 60 6.43 2.97 -14.97
C ALA A 60 6.27 3.92 -13.76
N PRO A 61 7.31 4.74 -13.42
CA PRO A 61 7.29 5.57 -12.21
C PRO A 61 6.26 6.69 -12.23
N HIS A 62 5.80 7.11 -13.40
CA HIS A 62 4.86 8.21 -13.61
C HIS A 62 3.40 7.75 -13.72
N GLN A 63 3.14 6.44 -13.76
CA GLN A 63 1.81 5.87 -13.96
C GLN A 63 1.32 5.07 -12.75
N GLU A 64 -0.02 4.96 -12.64
CA GLU A 64 -0.69 4.13 -11.65
C GLU A 64 -0.89 2.72 -12.22
N ILE A 65 0.10 1.85 -12.00
CA ILE A 65 0.11 0.46 -12.51
C ILE A 65 -0.13 -0.54 -11.39
N GLY A 66 -0.05 -0.10 -10.13
CA GLY A 66 -0.14 -0.94 -8.95
C GLY A 66 -1.47 -1.64 -8.77
N ASP A 67 -1.47 -2.59 -7.85
CA ASP A 67 -2.61 -3.42 -7.48
C ASP A 67 -3.32 -2.86 -6.23
N TYR A 68 -4.49 -3.42 -5.93
CA TYR A 68 -5.23 -3.10 -4.71
C TYR A 68 -4.78 -3.99 -3.56
N VAL A 69 -4.70 -3.42 -2.37
CA VAL A 69 -4.31 -4.17 -1.16
C VAL A 69 -5.36 -3.96 -0.08
N VAL A 70 -5.85 -5.06 0.46
CA VAL A 70 -6.71 -5.10 1.64
C VAL A 70 -5.89 -5.63 2.80
N VAL A 71 -5.80 -4.88 3.88
CA VAL A 71 -5.09 -5.29 5.10
C VAL A 71 -6.10 -5.48 6.22
N ILE A 72 -6.03 -6.61 6.88
CA ILE A 72 -6.85 -6.97 8.04
C ILE A 72 -5.99 -7.02 9.31
N ASN A 73 -6.64 -6.98 10.47
CA ASN A 73 -6.00 -7.03 11.80
C ASN A 73 -4.91 -5.95 12.00
N ALA A 74 -5.15 -4.74 11.50
CA ALA A 74 -4.18 -3.65 11.63
C ALA A 74 -3.98 -3.18 13.09
N ASP A 75 -4.89 -3.49 14.00
CA ASP A 75 -4.80 -3.25 15.44
C ASP A 75 -3.72 -4.11 16.13
N LYS A 76 -3.44 -5.30 15.58
CA LYS A 76 -2.51 -6.28 16.14
C LYS A 76 -1.10 -6.19 15.55
N ILE A 77 -0.80 -5.11 14.85
CA ILE A 77 0.51 -4.88 14.25
C ILE A 77 1.56 -4.59 15.32
N VAL A 78 2.76 -5.13 15.16
CA VAL A 78 3.83 -5.05 16.15
C VAL A 78 4.95 -4.11 15.70
N VAL A 79 5.57 -3.44 16.66
CA VAL A 79 6.82 -2.68 16.47
C VAL A 79 7.94 -3.30 17.33
N THR A 80 9.17 -3.27 16.83
CA THR A 80 10.30 -3.92 17.49
C THR A 80 10.99 -2.99 18.50
N GLY A 81 11.56 -3.56 19.56
CA GLY A 81 12.27 -2.84 20.61
C GLY A 81 11.34 -1.88 21.36
N ASN A 82 11.88 -0.80 21.89
CA ASN A 82 11.13 0.15 22.71
C ASN A 82 10.31 1.20 21.90
N LYS A 83 10.05 0.90 20.62
CA LYS A 83 9.33 1.83 19.72
C LYS A 83 7.87 2.04 20.08
N ALA A 84 7.26 1.10 20.81
CA ALA A 84 5.89 1.26 21.29
C ALA A 84 5.71 2.56 22.07
N GLN A 85 6.66 2.84 22.96
CA GLN A 85 6.66 4.03 23.81
C GLN A 85 7.43 5.21 23.22
N GLN A 86 8.55 4.96 22.53
CA GLN A 86 9.45 6.00 22.05
C GLN A 86 9.11 6.56 20.67
N LYS A 87 8.37 5.81 19.83
CA LYS A 87 8.01 6.29 18.50
C LYS A 87 6.94 7.36 18.59
N LEU A 88 7.33 8.60 18.23
CA LEU A 88 6.47 9.77 18.28
C LEU A 88 5.90 10.10 16.92
N TYR A 89 4.60 10.30 16.88
CA TYR A 89 3.86 10.85 15.74
C TYR A 89 3.54 12.31 16.03
N ARG A 90 4.01 13.20 15.17
CA ARG A 90 3.84 14.65 15.35
C ARG A 90 3.05 15.23 14.20
N HIS A 91 2.08 16.08 14.51
CA HIS A 91 1.40 16.89 13.54
C HIS A 91 1.15 18.28 14.10
N HIS A 92 1.10 19.27 13.22
CA HIS A 92 0.88 20.65 13.59
C HIS A 92 -0.49 21.11 13.11
N THR A 93 -1.25 21.79 13.97
CA THR A 93 -2.62 22.25 13.66
C THR A 93 -2.66 23.55 12.86
N GLY A 94 -1.53 24.22 12.67
CA GLY A 94 -1.42 25.52 11.98
C GLY A 94 -1.46 26.73 12.93
N TYR A 95 -1.85 26.57 14.19
CA TYR A 95 -1.90 27.65 15.17
C TYR A 95 -0.64 27.72 16.04
N PRO A 96 -0.28 28.90 16.58
CA PRO A 96 0.80 29.02 17.55
C PRO A 96 0.64 28.01 18.68
N GLY A 97 1.70 27.26 19.04
CA GLY A 97 1.64 26.19 20.04
C GLY A 97 0.91 24.92 19.62
N GLY A 98 0.47 24.81 18.37
CA GLY A 98 -0.35 23.71 17.85
C GLY A 98 0.39 22.40 17.52
N LEU A 99 1.60 22.18 18.02
CA LEU A 99 2.31 20.91 17.84
C LEU A 99 1.70 19.83 18.74
N LYS A 100 1.04 18.83 18.14
CA LYS A 100 0.55 17.65 18.84
C LYS A 100 1.51 16.48 18.65
N THR A 101 1.78 15.77 19.73
CA THR A 101 2.69 14.61 19.77
C THR A 101 1.98 13.46 20.47
N GLU A 102 1.93 12.31 19.82
CA GLU A 102 1.36 11.08 20.35
C GLU A 102 2.34 9.92 20.18
N ASN A 103 2.34 8.99 21.14
CA ASN A 103 3.13 7.76 21.06
C ASN A 103 2.40 6.73 20.20
N PHE A 104 3.11 5.70 19.75
CA PHE A 104 2.53 4.61 18.97
C PHE A 104 1.37 3.91 19.68
N GLU A 105 1.51 3.58 20.98
CA GLU A 105 0.47 2.96 21.80
C GLU A 105 -0.81 3.79 21.82
N LYS A 106 -0.70 5.08 22.17
CA LYS A 106 -1.85 6.00 22.21
C LYS A 106 -2.51 6.19 20.84
N LEU A 107 -1.72 6.12 19.77
CA LEU A 107 -2.25 6.28 18.42
C LEU A 107 -3.01 5.04 17.97
N ILE A 108 -2.54 3.84 18.30
CA ILE A 108 -3.24 2.58 18.00
C ILE A 108 -4.58 2.49 18.75
N ASP A 109 -4.61 2.89 20.02
CA ASP A 109 -5.84 2.87 20.82
C ASP A 109 -6.92 3.79 20.24
N LYS A 110 -6.52 4.96 19.74
CA LYS A 110 -7.46 5.94 19.16
C LYS A 110 -7.84 5.59 17.71
N HIS A 111 -6.84 5.24 16.93
CA HIS A 111 -6.96 5.02 15.48
C HIS A 111 -6.10 3.84 15.04
N PRO A 112 -6.58 2.60 15.14
CA PRO A 112 -5.77 1.40 14.95
C PRO A 112 -5.16 1.27 13.55
N THR A 113 -5.78 1.85 12.52
CA THR A 113 -5.25 1.82 11.15
C THR A 113 -4.22 2.92 10.85
N SER A 114 -4.23 4.02 11.63
CA SER A 114 -3.42 5.21 11.35
C SER A 114 -1.91 4.98 11.36
N PRO A 115 -1.31 4.20 12.28
CA PRO A 115 0.13 3.94 12.27
C PRO A 115 0.59 3.28 10.98
N LEU A 116 -0.20 2.33 10.47
CA LEU A 116 0.10 1.63 9.22
C LEU A 116 -0.10 2.55 8.00
N GLU A 117 -1.18 3.33 7.98
CA GLU A 117 -1.44 4.30 6.92
C GLU A 117 -0.31 5.32 6.79
N LEU A 118 0.13 5.90 7.91
CA LEU A 118 1.24 6.86 7.95
C LEU A 118 2.56 6.23 7.48
N ALA A 119 2.81 4.96 7.83
CA ALA A 119 3.98 4.24 7.38
C ALA A 119 3.96 4.03 5.85
N ILE A 120 2.85 3.57 5.30
CA ILE A 120 2.66 3.40 3.85
C ILE A 120 2.79 4.74 3.12
N LYS A 121 2.11 5.79 3.62
CA LYS A 121 2.17 7.15 3.07
C LYS A 121 3.60 7.69 3.00
N GLY A 122 4.41 7.40 4.03
CA GLY A 122 5.83 7.78 4.07
C GLY A 122 6.69 7.07 3.04
N MET A 123 6.30 5.85 2.62
CA MET A 123 7.02 5.02 1.65
C MET A 123 6.55 5.22 0.20
N LEU A 124 5.39 5.85 -0.01
CA LEU A 124 4.87 6.19 -1.32
C LEU A 124 5.46 7.53 -1.83
N PRO A 125 5.45 7.77 -3.14
CA PRO A 125 5.86 9.06 -3.71
C PRO A 125 5.06 10.22 -3.11
N LYS A 126 5.73 11.36 -2.91
CA LYS A 126 5.05 12.59 -2.49
C LYS A 126 4.44 13.25 -3.73
N GLY A 127 3.15 13.53 -3.69
CA GLY A 127 2.47 14.20 -4.80
C GLY A 127 1.10 13.61 -5.14
N PRO A 128 0.48 14.03 -6.25
CA PRO A 128 -0.85 13.56 -6.65
C PRO A 128 -0.92 12.06 -6.88
N LEU A 129 0.09 11.47 -7.53
CA LEU A 129 0.16 10.04 -7.78
C LEU A 129 0.21 9.24 -6.48
N GLY A 130 1.06 9.63 -5.52
CA GLY A 130 1.16 8.94 -4.24
C GLY A 130 -0.15 8.98 -3.44
N ARG A 131 -0.90 10.09 -3.51
CA ARG A 131 -2.24 10.18 -2.90
C ARG A 131 -3.26 9.24 -3.55
N LYS A 132 -3.18 9.05 -4.88
CA LYS A 132 -4.03 8.06 -5.58
C LYS A 132 -3.66 6.64 -5.17
N LEU A 133 -2.37 6.31 -5.15
CA LEU A 133 -1.88 4.98 -4.74
C LEU A 133 -2.28 4.63 -3.30
N LEU A 134 -2.23 5.60 -2.38
CA LEU A 134 -2.64 5.38 -0.99
C LEU A 134 -4.13 4.98 -0.88
N LYS A 135 -4.99 5.54 -1.73
CA LYS A 135 -6.43 5.18 -1.76
C LYS A 135 -6.68 3.73 -2.19
N ASN A 136 -5.73 3.10 -2.87
CA ASN A 136 -5.80 1.70 -3.29
C ASN A 136 -5.47 0.73 -2.13
N ALA A 137 -4.91 1.23 -1.02
CA ALA A 137 -4.77 0.48 0.23
C ALA A 137 -6.06 0.63 1.06
N LYS A 138 -6.67 -0.50 1.40
CA LYS A 138 -7.86 -0.59 2.26
C LYS A 138 -7.44 -1.23 3.57
N LEU A 139 -7.44 -0.45 4.65
CA LEU A 139 -6.93 -0.88 5.96
C LEU A 139 -8.11 -1.07 6.93
N TYR A 140 -8.16 -2.25 7.56
CA TYR A 140 -9.19 -2.61 8.53
C TYR A 140 -8.54 -3.00 9.86
N ALA A 141 -9.11 -2.53 10.95
CA ALA A 141 -8.65 -2.85 12.30
C ALA A 141 -8.82 -4.34 12.60
N GLY A 142 -10.01 -4.88 12.35
CA GLY A 142 -10.33 -6.28 12.58
C GLY A 142 -10.22 -7.15 11.33
N ALA A 143 -10.69 -8.39 11.44
CA ALA A 143 -10.67 -9.38 10.36
C ALA A 143 -11.78 -9.17 9.30
N ALA A 144 -12.86 -8.47 9.66
CA ALA A 144 -13.99 -8.24 8.76
C ALA A 144 -13.70 -7.14 7.74
N HIS A 145 -14.02 -7.39 6.47
CA HIS A 145 -13.85 -6.42 5.39
C HIS A 145 -15.00 -6.53 4.35
N PRO A 146 -15.43 -5.44 3.69
CA PRO A 146 -16.54 -5.45 2.73
C PRO A 146 -16.16 -5.94 1.33
N HIS A 147 -14.90 -6.34 1.09
CA HIS A 147 -14.38 -6.67 -0.24
C HIS A 147 -14.46 -8.16 -0.59
N ALA A 148 -15.40 -8.92 -0.03
CA ALA A 148 -15.53 -10.35 -0.31
C ALA A 148 -15.87 -10.66 -1.78
N ALA A 149 -16.54 -9.75 -2.47
CA ALA A 149 -16.87 -9.89 -3.89
C ALA A 149 -15.66 -9.76 -4.82
N GLN A 150 -14.55 -9.21 -4.35
CA GLN A 150 -13.30 -9.12 -5.10
C GLN A 150 -12.52 -10.43 -4.92
N ASN A 151 -12.00 -11.00 -5.99
CA ASN A 151 -11.16 -12.20 -5.91
C ASN A 151 -9.84 -11.90 -5.21
N LEU A 152 -9.86 -11.92 -3.87
CA LEU A 152 -8.71 -11.61 -3.03
C LEU A 152 -7.69 -12.74 -3.05
N GLN A 153 -6.47 -12.46 -3.44
CA GLN A 153 -5.33 -13.37 -3.33
C GLN A 153 -4.63 -13.14 -1.98
N LYS A 154 -4.59 -14.16 -1.13
CA LYS A 154 -3.84 -14.07 0.13
C LYS A 154 -2.36 -13.95 -0.16
N LEU A 155 -1.70 -12.98 0.47
CA LEU A 155 -0.26 -12.77 0.40
C LEU A 155 0.34 -12.89 1.79
N GLU A 156 1.26 -13.80 1.97
CA GLU A 156 2.06 -13.94 3.18
C GLU A 156 3.29 -13.03 3.12
N ILE A 157 3.63 -12.38 4.25
CA ILE A 157 4.76 -11.46 4.39
C ILE A 157 5.71 -11.97 5.47
#